data_1218e35e67e50f2fc6660a42b4b03c11
#
_entry.id   1218e35e67e50f2fc6660a42b4b03c11
#
_cell.length_a   1.000
_cell.length_b   1.000
_cell.length_c   1.000
_cell.angle_alpha   90.00
_cell.angle_beta   90.00
_cell.angle_gamma   90.00
#
_symmetry.space_group_name_H-M   'P 1'
#
loop_
_entity.id
_entity.type
_entity.pdbx_description
1 polymer ?
#
loop_
_entity_poly.entity_id
_entity_poly.type
_entity_poly.pdbx_seq_one_letter_code
_entity_poly.pdbx_strand_id
1 'polypeptide(L)' 'MTKFTVNNKDYSHKELNTMYDFFSQEQWDVIDQALDCYAQTMGDYEGIVEDTHQVRDAMYTLLRSAY' A
#
# COMPACT_ATOMS: atom_id res chain seq x y z
N MET A 1 -15.49 -16.89 -2.28
CA MET A 1 -15.05 -15.58 -1.78
C MET A 1 -13.69 -15.23 -2.31
N THR A 2 -13.53 -14.01 -2.76
CA THR A 2 -12.25 -13.52 -3.23
C THR A 2 -11.38 -13.12 -2.05
N LYS A 3 -10.18 -13.66 -1.98
CA LYS A 3 -9.21 -13.29 -0.97
C LYS A 3 -8.06 -12.54 -1.63
N PHE A 4 -7.48 -11.62 -0.90
CA PHE A 4 -6.36 -10.82 -1.36
C PHE A 4 -5.14 -11.15 -0.51
N THR A 5 -4.04 -11.49 -1.15
CA THR A 5 -2.80 -11.83 -0.46
C THR A 5 -1.88 -10.61 -0.43
N VAL A 6 -1.53 -10.15 0.77
CA VAL A 6 -0.61 -9.04 0.96
C VAL A 6 0.41 -9.45 2.02
N ASN A 7 1.69 -9.38 1.67
CA ASN A 7 2.80 -9.75 2.56
C ASN A 7 2.63 -11.15 3.16
N ASN A 8 2.24 -12.10 2.31
CA ASN A 8 2.06 -13.52 2.68
C ASN A 8 0.91 -13.77 3.65
N LYS A 9 -0.03 -12.83 3.75
CA LYS A 9 -1.22 -12.97 4.58
C LYS A 9 -2.46 -12.70 3.74
N ASP A 10 -3.48 -13.54 3.92
CA ASP A 10 -4.73 -13.41 3.17
C ASP A 10 -5.72 -12.51 3.91
N TYR A 11 -6.36 -11.63 3.16
CA TYR A 11 -7.37 -10.70 3.68
C TYR A 11 -8.66 -10.85 2.89
N SER A 12 -9.77 -10.73 3.58
CA SER A 12 -11.07 -10.65 2.93
C SER A 12 -11.35 -9.21 2.47
N HIS A 13 -12.32 -9.07 1.56
CA HIS A 13 -12.75 -7.74 1.11
C HIS A 13 -13.21 -6.86 2.28
N LYS A 14 -13.92 -7.47 3.23
CA LYS A 14 -14.41 -6.77 4.42
C LYS A 14 -13.25 -6.25 5.29
N GLU A 15 -12.21 -7.05 5.46
CA GLU A 15 -11.03 -6.65 6.22
C GLU A 15 -10.32 -5.47 5.56
N LEU A 16 -10.17 -5.53 4.23
CA LEU A 16 -9.52 -4.45 3.48
C LEU A 16 -10.35 -3.16 3.53
N ASN A 17 -11.66 -3.25 3.45
CA ASN A 17 -12.53 -2.08 3.61
C ASN A 17 -12.36 -1.42 4.97
N THR A 18 -12.24 -2.21 6.02
CA THR A 18 -12.03 -1.70 7.37
C THR A 18 -10.70 -0.96 7.48
N MET A 19 -9.65 -1.52 6.88
CA MET A 19 -8.34 -0.88 6.86
C MET A 19 -8.33 0.40 6.02
N TYR A 20 -9.03 0.40 4.89
CA TYR A 20 -9.14 1.57 4.04
C TYR A 20 -9.79 2.75 4.78
N ASP A 21 -10.80 2.47 5.60
CA ASP A 21 -11.52 3.50 6.34
C ASP A 21 -10.68 4.13 7.46
N PHE A 22 -9.53 3.55 7.79
CA PHE A 22 -8.65 4.10 8.82
C PHE A 22 -8.14 5.49 8.44
N PHE A 23 -7.81 5.70 7.17
CA PHE A 23 -7.37 6.98 6.64
C PHE A 23 -8.37 7.52 5.62
N SER A 24 -8.50 8.85 5.54
CA SER A 24 -9.23 9.48 4.44
C SER A 24 -8.48 9.32 3.13
N GLN A 25 -9.16 9.53 2.01
CA GLN A 25 -8.51 9.47 0.70
C GLN A 25 -7.34 10.46 0.60
N GLU A 26 -7.51 11.66 1.14
CA GLU A 26 -6.44 12.65 1.15
C GLU A 26 -5.23 12.18 1.94
N GLN A 27 -5.46 11.51 3.06
CA GLN A 27 -4.39 10.94 3.87
C GLN A 27 -3.68 9.80 3.13
N TRP A 28 -4.42 8.97 2.41
CA TRP A 28 -3.82 7.93 1.58
C TRP A 28 -2.94 8.53 0.48
N ASP A 29 -3.36 9.64 -0.11
CA ASP A 29 -2.57 10.35 -1.12
C ASP A 29 -1.26 10.86 -0.54
N VAL A 30 -1.27 11.38 0.68
CA VAL A 30 -0.06 11.82 1.38
C VAL A 30 0.91 10.66 1.56
N ILE A 31 0.41 9.50 1.95
CA ILE A 31 1.24 8.30 2.13
C ILE A 31 1.86 7.90 0.80
N ASP A 32 1.08 7.88 -0.27
CA ASP A 32 1.58 7.51 -1.60
C ASP A 32 2.69 8.47 -2.07
N GLN A 33 2.48 9.76 -1.90
CA GLN A 33 3.48 10.76 -2.28
C GLN A 33 4.75 10.66 -1.43
N ALA A 34 4.59 10.36 -0.14
CA ALA A 34 5.73 10.16 0.74
C ALA A 34 6.57 8.97 0.32
N LEU A 35 5.93 7.87 -0.08
CA LEU A 35 6.63 6.69 -0.57
C LEU A 35 7.38 6.98 -1.87
N ASP A 36 6.75 7.70 -2.78
CA ASP A 36 7.36 8.08 -4.05
C ASP A 36 8.59 8.98 -3.82
N CYS A 37 8.44 9.98 -2.96
CA CYS A 37 9.53 10.89 -2.62
C CYS A 37 10.68 10.14 -1.93
N TYR A 38 10.37 9.22 -1.05
CA TYR A 38 11.37 8.41 -0.37
C TYR A 38 12.17 7.56 -1.36
N ALA A 39 11.48 6.92 -2.29
CA ALA A 39 12.13 6.10 -3.31
C ALA A 39 13.05 6.94 -4.21
N GLN A 40 12.63 8.15 -4.57
CA GLN A 40 13.45 9.04 -5.39
C GLN A 40 14.68 9.54 -4.63
N THR A 41 14.51 9.90 -3.36
CA THR A 41 15.60 10.44 -2.55
C THR A 41 16.63 9.38 -2.18
N MET A 42 16.16 8.16 -1.88
CA MET A 42 16.99 7.07 -1.37
C MET A 42 17.22 5.98 -2.43
N GLY A 43 16.92 6.27 -3.69
CA GLY A 43 16.98 5.28 -4.76
C GLY A 43 18.36 4.71 -5.06
N ASP A 44 19.42 5.37 -4.59
CA ASP A 44 20.79 4.89 -4.77
C ASP A 44 21.16 3.79 -3.78
N TYR A 45 20.33 3.55 -2.77
CA TYR A 45 20.58 2.52 -1.77
C TYR A 45 19.90 1.22 -2.18
N GLU A 46 20.68 0.14 -2.19
CA GLU A 46 20.19 -1.18 -2.58
C GLU A 46 19.08 -1.64 -1.62
N GLY A 47 18.00 -2.14 -2.20
CA GLY A 47 16.87 -2.69 -1.45
C GLY A 47 15.78 -1.68 -1.08
N ILE A 48 16.08 -0.39 -1.02
CA ILE A 48 15.09 0.62 -0.63
C ILE A 48 14.01 0.78 -1.68
N VAL A 49 14.39 0.83 -2.95
CA VAL A 49 13.41 0.94 -4.04
C VAL A 49 12.49 -0.27 -4.07
N GLU A 50 13.05 -1.46 -3.89
CA GLU A 50 12.28 -2.70 -3.88
C GLU A 50 11.32 -2.74 -2.69
N ASP A 51 11.80 -2.38 -1.49
CA ASP A 51 10.96 -2.33 -0.30
C ASP A 51 9.82 -1.34 -0.45
N THR A 52 10.11 -0.17 -1.03
CA THR A 52 9.10 0.85 -1.28
C THR A 52 8.04 0.34 -2.27
N HIS A 53 8.46 -0.37 -3.32
CA HIS A 53 7.51 -0.95 -4.27
C HIS A 53 6.61 -1.99 -3.61
N GLN A 54 7.14 -2.81 -2.71
CA GLN A 54 6.33 -3.80 -2.00
C GLN A 54 5.27 -3.12 -1.14
N VAL A 55 5.63 -2.06 -0.44
CA VAL A 55 4.67 -1.28 0.37
C VAL A 55 3.61 -0.64 -0.51
N ARG A 56 3.99 -0.05 -1.63
CA ARG A 56 3.04 0.57 -2.56
C ARG A 56 2.10 -0.46 -3.17
N ASP A 57 2.60 -1.63 -3.54
CA ASP A 57 1.77 -2.70 -4.08
C ASP A 57 0.73 -3.15 -3.06
N ALA A 58 1.13 -3.31 -1.80
CA ALA A 58 0.21 -3.65 -0.72
C ALA A 58 -0.86 -2.57 -0.54
N MET A 59 -0.45 -1.31 -0.56
CA MET A 59 -1.37 -0.18 -0.44
C MET A 59 -2.35 -0.14 -1.61
N TYR A 60 -1.88 -0.34 -2.84
CA TYR A 60 -2.75 -0.34 -4.01
C TYR A 60 -3.74 -1.49 -3.99
N THR A 61 -3.33 -2.66 -3.50
CA THR A 61 -4.25 -3.78 -3.31
C THR A 61 -5.37 -3.38 -2.36
N LEU A 62 -5.03 -2.73 -1.26
CA LEU A 62 -6.01 -2.22 -0.30
C LEU A 62 -6.96 -1.21 -0.95
N LEU A 63 -6.43 -0.24 -1.68
CA LEU A 63 -7.23 0.82 -2.30
C LEU A 63 -8.18 0.27 -3.37
N ARG A 64 -7.71 -0.68 -4.17
CA ARG A 64 -8.54 -1.30 -5.21
C ARG A 64 -9.66 -2.12 -4.61
N SER A 65 -9.40 -2.79 -3.50
CA SER A 65 -10.38 -3.69 -2.87
C SER A 65 -11.47 -2.93 -2.14
N ALA A 66 -11.22 -1.67 -1.78
CA ALA A 66 -12.17 -0.83 -1.06
C ALA A 66 -13.26 -0.24 -1.98
N TYR A 67 -13.08 -0.32 -3.29
CA TYR A 67 -14.05 0.23 -4.26
C TYR A 67 -15.03 -0.79 -4.78
#